data_8cd64c8e41e0272490c6e9127064d6ac
#
_entry.id   8cd64c8e41e0272490c6e9127064d6ac
#
_cell.length_a   1.000
_cell.length_b   1.000
_cell.length_c   1.000
_cell.angle_alpha   90.00
_cell.angle_beta   90.00
_cell.angle_gamma   90.00
#
_symmetry.space_group_name_H-M   'P 1'
#
loop_
_entity.id
_entity.type
_entity.pdbx_description
1 polymer ?
#
loop_
_entity_poly.entity_id
_entity_poly.type
_entity_poly.pdbx_seq_one_letter_code
_entity_poly.pdbx_strand_id
1 'polypeptide(L)'
;MKLSAVYFCVLFIGVALLPAHAQETISPERKLAIDSLALEKVRDLSKYISIIGNKDTPFSEANRVIDRAEELFATGAEIGVSSLTTDEITYYQTRGYFEHLMALNYDRVTIKWYDIQYISDLEQQPDGTFVGVITIYQRFEGTSDDGLEYKDTTKKDITVFVQKKETQIGGRIIDFWDVLLGDIRVSETTT
;
A
#
# COMPACT_ATOMS: atom_id res chain seq x y z
N MET A 1 75.60 -23.17 -29.46
CA MET A 1 75.04 -22.58 -28.21
C MET A 1 73.80 -21.84 -28.57
N LYS A 2 72.63 -22.41 -28.24
CA LYS A 2 71.30 -21.73 -28.49
C LYS A 2 70.77 -21.40 -27.12
N LEU A 3 70.60 -20.07 -26.85
CA LEU A 3 69.88 -19.58 -25.64
C LEU A 3 68.39 -19.61 -25.92
N SER A 4 67.66 -20.39 -25.12
CA SER A 4 66.17 -20.34 -25.08
C SER A 4 65.74 -19.28 -24.06
N ALA A 5 65.05 -18.27 -24.54
CA ALA A 5 64.38 -17.27 -23.69
C ALA A 5 63.02 -17.81 -23.23
N VAL A 6 62.86 -17.99 -21.92
CA VAL A 6 61.59 -18.37 -21.27
C VAL A 6 60.84 -17.09 -20.97
N TYR A 7 59.73 -16.86 -21.64
CA TYR A 7 58.77 -15.79 -21.34
C TYR A 7 57.86 -16.23 -20.18
N PHE A 8 57.99 -15.55 -19.01
CA PHE A 8 57.15 -15.72 -17.86
C PHE A 8 55.93 -14.75 -18.00
N CYS A 9 54.79 -15.31 -18.43
CA CYS A 9 53.55 -14.57 -18.47
C CYS A 9 52.92 -14.48 -17.06
N VAL A 10 53.05 -13.31 -16.41
CA VAL A 10 52.34 -13.03 -15.14
C VAL A 10 50.93 -12.64 -15.44
N LEU A 11 50.00 -13.53 -15.18
CA LEU A 11 48.55 -13.30 -15.30
C LEU A 11 48.07 -12.49 -14.07
N PHE A 12 47.86 -11.17 -14.25
CA PHE A 12 47.23 -10.31 -13.24
C PHE A 12 45.73 -10.61 -13.21
N ILE A 13 45.27 -11.42 -12.23
CA ILE A 13 43.85 -11.60 -11.93
C ILE A 13 43.42 -10.37 -11.14
N GLY A 14 42.80 -9.41 -11.82
CA GLY A 14 42.14 -8.27 -11.20
C GLY A 14 40.86 -8.76 -10.49
N VAL A 15 40.92 -8.92 -9.17
CA VAL A 15 39.73 -9.13 -8.33
C VAL A 15 38.97 -7.80 -8.31
N ALA A 16 37.90 -7.71 -9.11
CA ALA A 16 36.95 -6.62 -9.02
C ALA A 16 36.21 -6.75 -7.66
N LEU A 17 36.60 -5.92 -6.69
CA LEU A 17 35.84 -5.70 -5.46
C LEU A 17 34.52 -5.00 -5.83
N LEU A 18 33.46 -5.79 -6.05
CA LEU A 18 32.10 -5.26 -6.10
C LEU A 18 31.80 -4.68 -4.71
N PRO A 19 31.31 -3.42 -4.62
CA PRO A 19 30.85 -2.89 -3.35
C PRO A 19 29.71 -3.77 -2.86
N ALA A 20 29.92 -4.49 -1.75
CA ALA A 20 28.87 -5.14 -1.04
C ALA A 20 27.93 -4.03 -0.53
N HIS A 21 26.78 -3.86 -1.17
CA HIS A 21 25.71 -3.04 -0.59
C HIS A 21 25.33 -3.69 0.73
N ALA A 22 25.67 -3.04 1.84
CA ALA A 22 25.24 -3.48 3.15
C ALA A 22 23.71 -3.47 3.14
N GLN A 23 23.10 -4.63 3.26
CA GLN A 23 21.65 -4.78 3.36
C GLN A 23 21.23 -4.07 4.65
N GLU A 24 20.49 -2.97 4.51
CA GLU A 24 20.01 -2.20 5.67
C GLU A 24 18.95 -3.04 6.39
N THR A 25 19.31 -3.55 7.56
CA THR A 25 18.40 -4.37 8.37
C THR A 25 17.57 -3.45 9.28
N ILE A 26 16.24 -3.60 9.24
CA ILE A 26 15.34 -2.91 10.17
C ILE A 26 15.47 -3.59 11.55
N SER A 27 15.76 -2.81 12.61
CA SER A 27 15.79 -3.37 13.97
C SER A 27 14.39 -3.84 14.41
N PRO A 28 14.28 -4.82 15.33
CA PRO A 28 12.98 -5.32 15.81
C PRO A 28 12.07 -4.21 16.37
N GLU A 29 12.64 -3.25 17.13
CA GLU A 29 11.86 -2.12 17.67
C GLU A 29 11.35 -1.20 16.57
N ARG A 30 12.17 -0.97 15.56
CA ARG A 30 11.79 -0.17 14.38
C ARG A 30 10.72 -0.87 13.55
N LYS A 31 10.84 -2.20 13.38
CA LYS A 31 9.81 -2.99 12.71
C LYS A 31 8.46 -2.85 13.42
N LEU A 32 8.41 -2.97 14.74
CA LEU A 32 7.19 -2.79 15.50
C LEU A 32 6.58 -1.39 15.33
N ALA A 33 7.40 -0.35 15.28
CA ALA A 33 6.92 1.02 15.04
C ALA A 33 6.34 1.19 13.62
N ILE A 34 6.99 0.62 12.60
CA ILE A 34 6.53 0.62 11.22
C ILE A 34 5.21 -0.15 11.09
N ASP A 35 5.13 -1.35 11.66
CA ASP A 35 3.92 -2.18 11.65
C ASP A 35 2.75 -1.44 12.29
N SER A 36 2.99 -0.77 13.42
CA SER A 36 1.98 0.03 14.12
C SER A 36 1.49 1.20 13.26
N LEU A 37 2.40 1.92 12.60
CA LEU A 37 2.07 3.04 11.72
C LEU A 37 1.30 2.57 10.47
N ALA A 38 1.69 1.45 9.87
CA ALA A 38 0.99 0.87 8.73
C ALA A 38 -0.46 0.49 9.08
N LEU A 39 -0.65 -0.18 10.22
CA LEU A 39 -1.98 -0.52 10.73
C LEU A 39 -2.82 0.71 11.06
N GLU A 40 -2.21 1.78 11.58
CA GLU A 40 -2.89 3.06 11.83
C GLU A 40 -3.40 3.68 10.52
N LYS A 41 -2.56 3.75 9.48
CA LYS A 41 -2.94 4.27 8.16
C LYS A 41 -4.11 3.46 7.55
N VAL A 42 -4.10 2.14 7.67
CA VAL A 42 -5.21 1.28 7.20
C VAL A 42 -6.50 1.57 7.98
N ARG A 43 -6.42 1.77 9.30
CA ARG A 43 -7.59 2.16 10.10
C ARG A 43 -8.11 3.54 9.72
N ASP A 44 -7.24 4.50 9.44
CA ASP A 44 -7.64 5.83 9.01
C ASP A 44 -8.27 5.80 7.62
N LEU A 45 -7.72 5.03 6.69
CA LEU A 45 -8.33 4.79 5.39
C LEU A 45 -9.74 4.19 5.53
N SER A 46 -9.93 3.21 6.44
CA SER A 46 -11.26 2.65 6.73
C SER A 46 -12.26 3.70 7.20
N LYS A 47 -11.83 4.62 8.07
CA LYS A 47 -12.67 5.76 8.52
C LYS A 47 -13.01 6.70 7.36
N TYR A 48 -12.02 7.04 6.52
CA TYR A 48 -12.22 7.91 5.36
C TYR A 48 -13.20 7.29 4.36
N ILE A 49 -13.05 6.01 4.03
CA ILE A 49 -13.99 5.26 3.19
C ILE A 49 -15.41 5.31 3.77
N SER A 50 -15.56 5.13 5.07
CA SER A 50 -16.86 5.20 5.74
C SER A 50 -17.51 6.59 5.64
N ILE A 51 -16.72 7.67 5.76
CA ILE A 51 -17.20 9.05 5.63
C ILE A 51 -17.58 9.36 4.18
N ILE A 52 -16.71 9.01 3.22
CA ILE A 52 -16.93 9.26 1.78
C ILE A 52 -18.15 8.51 1.26
N GLY A 53 -18.34 7.25 1.69
CA GLY A 53 -19.47 6.42 1.28
C GLY A 53 -20.79 6.79 1.96
N ASN A 54 -20.76 7.51 3.08
CA ASN A 54 -21.97 7.91 3.79
C ASN A 54 -22.74 8.99 3.03
N LYS A 55 -23.98 8.72 2.63
CA LYS A 55 -24.85 9.61 1.84
C LYS A 55 -25.28 10.87 2.59
N ASP A 56 -25.19 10.89 3.92
CA ASP A 56 -25.45 12.06 4.74
C ASP A 56 -24.23 13.02 4.82
N THR A 57 -23.06 12.61 4.32
CA THR A 57 -21.85 13.46 4.33
C THR A 57 -21.98 14.55 3.26
N PRO A 58 -21.86 15.84 3.62
CA PRO A 58 -21.87 16.92 2.64
C PRO A 58 -20.78 16.75 1.59
N PHE A 59 -21.08 17.05 0.34
CA PHE A 59 -20.14 16.91 -0.80
C PHE A 59 -18.80 17.60 -0.56
N SER A 60 -18.81 18.81 0.01
CA SER A 60 -17.57 19.56 0.32
C SER A 60 -16.74 18.92 1.41
N GLU A 61 -17.36 18.18 2.34
CA GLU A 61 -16.67 17.43 3.38
C GLU A 61 -16.09 16.14 2.80
N ALA A 62 -16.87 15.40 2.02
CA ALA A 62 -16.41 14.19 1.34
C ALA A 62 -15.16 14.48 0.49
N ASN A 63 -15.14 15.56 -0.29
CA ASN A 63 -13.97 15.94 -1.09
C ASN A 63 -12.73 16.24 -0.23
N ARG A 64 -12.88 16.95 0.90
CA ARG A 64 -11.75 17.17 1.82
C ARG A 64 -11.22 15.88 2.43
N VAL A 65 -12.11 14.90 2.66
CA VAL A 65 -11.70 13.58 3.16
C VAL A 65 -11.02 12.78 2.06
N ILE A 66 -11.45 12.90 0.80
CA ILE A 66 -10.77 12.30 -0.36
C ILE A 66 -9.32 12.80 -0.44
N ASP A 67 -9.10 14.12 -0.38
CA ASP A 67 -7.74 14.68 -0.41
C ASP A 67 -6.84 14.08 0.69
N ARG A 68 -7.36 13.92 1.91
CA ARG A 68 -6.62 13.27 3.01
C ARG A 68 -6.41 11.78 2.80
N ALA A 69 -7.38 11.10 2.20
CA ALA A 69 -7.26 9.67 1.92
C ALA A 69 -6.17 9.40 0.87
N GLU A 70 -6.04 10.27 -0.14
CA GLU A 70 -4.97 10.16 -1.15
C GLU A 70 -3.57 10.30 -0.54
N GLU A 71 -3.39 11.14 0.50
CA GLU A 71 -2.10 11.32 1.19
C GLU A 71 -1.59 10.03 1.86
N LEU A 72 -2.46 9.04 2.08
CA LEU A 72 -2.05 7.74 2.62
C LEU A 72 -1.35 6.85 1.59
N PHE A 73 -1.52 7.12 0.28
CA PHE A 73 -1.10 6.23 -0.79
C PHE A 73 0.21 6.65 -1.46
N ALA A 74 0.91 5.66 -1.99
CA ALA A 74 1.99 5.88 -2.93
C ALA A 74 1.43 6.36 -4.27
N THR A 75 2.23 7.13 -5.00
CA THR A 75 1.85 7.65 -6.33
C THR A 75 1.52 6.50 -7.28
N GLY A 76 0.38 6.59 -7.94
CA GLY A 76 -0.07 5.62 -8.94
C GLY A 76 -0.70 4.35 -8.35
N ALA A 77 -0.97 4.30 -7.04
CA ALA A 77 -1.66 3.18 -6.41
C ALA A 77 -3.08 3.01 -6.95
N GLU A 78 -3.51 1.75 -7.08
CA GLU A 78 -4.81 1.35 -7.60
C GLU A 78 -5.62 0.55 -6.58
N ILE A 79 -6.93 0.73 -6.63
CA ILE A 79 -7.88 0.05 -5.74
C ILE A 79 -8.78 -0.86 -6.57
N GLY A 80 -8.73 -2.15 -6.29
CA GLY A 80 -9.58 -3.17 -6.90
C GLY A 80 -10.98 -3.19 -6.29
N VAL A 81 -11.98 -3.26 -7.16
CA VAL A 81 -13.40 -3.41 -6.81
C VAL A 81 -13.94 -4.63 -7.56
N SER A 82 -14.51 -5.58 -6.83
CA SER A 82 -15.24 -6.69 -7.42
C SER A 82 -16.56 -6.21 -8.02
N SER A 83 -16.92 -6.74 -9.18
CA SER A 83 -18.22 -6.50 -9.78
C SER A 83 -19.31 -7.26 -8.99
N LEU A 84 -20.51 -6.64 -8.95
CA LEU A 84 -21.69 -7.26 -8.33
C LEU A 84 -22.39 -8.28 -9.26
N THR A 85 -22.08 -8.20 -10.55
CA THR A 85 -22.78 -8.95 -11.59
C THR A 85 -21.87 -9.86 -12.43
N THR A 86 -20.57 -9.69 -12.30
CA THR A 86 -19.56 -10.48 -13.02
C THR A 86 -18.40 -10.80 -12.09
N ASP A 87 -17.61 -11.84 -12.42
CA ASP A 87 -16.37 -12.18 -11.70
C ASP A 87 -15.21 -11.19 -12.02
N GLU A 88 -15.50 -10.06 -12.68
CA GLU A 88 -14.50 -9.09 -13.08
C GLU A 88 -14.13 -8.17 -11.93
N ILE A 89 -12.82 -7.90 -11.79
CA ILE A 89 -12.30 -6.91 -10.85
C ILE A 89 -11.91 -5.67 -11.67
N THR A 90 -12.51 -4.53 -11.34
CA THR A 90 -12.14 -3.24 -11.92
C THR A 90 -11.15 -2.53 -11.02
N TYR A 91 -10.09 -1.97 -11.61
CA TYR A 91 -9.08 -1.19 -10.88
C TYR A 91 -9.26 0.28 -11.15
N TYR A 92 -9.26 1.06 -10.09
CA TYR A 92 -9.36 2.52 -10.13
C TYR A 92 -8.12 3.15 -9.52
N GLN A 93 -7.64 4.25 -10.09
CA GLN A 93 -6.72 5.13 -9.36
C GLN A 93 -7.39 5.62 -8.08
N THR A 94 -6.63 5.90 -7.03
CA THR A 94 -7.15 6.19 -5.68
C THR A 94 -8.27 7.23 -5.67
N ARG A 95 -8.07 8.40 -6.31
CA ARG A 95 -9.11 9.44 -6.39
C ARG A 95 -10.36 8.94 -7.12
N GLY A 96 -10.18 8.30 -8.27
CA GLY A 96 -11.29 7.74 -9.05
C GLY A 96 -12.13 6.73 -8.27
N TYR A 97 -11.49 5.91 -7.43
CA TYR A 97 -12.19 5.00 -6.52
C TYR A 97 -13.06 5.77 -5.51
N PHE A 98 -12.52 6.81 -4.87
CA PHE A 98 -13.28 7.56 -3.87
C PHE A 98 -14.43 8.37 -4.50
N GLU A 99 -14.22 8.95 -5.68
CA GLU A 99 -15.27 9.63 -6.43
C GLU A 99 -16.36 8.64 -6.86
N HIS A 100 -15.98 7.44 -7.30
CA HIS A 100 -16.93 6.37 -7.63
C HIS A 100 -17.74 5.94 -6.40
N LEU A 101 -17.07 5.76 -5.25
CA LEU A 101 -17.71 5.42 -3.97
C LEU A 101 -18.74 6.48 -3.54
N MET A 102 -18.40 7.76 -3.68
CA MET A 102 -19.30 8.88 -3.39
C MET A 102 -20.52 8.88 -4.33
N ALA A 103 -20.33 8.47 -5.58
CA ALA A 103 -21.35 8.46 -6.64
C ALA A 103 -22.21 7.18 -6.69
N LEU A 104 -22.00 6.19 -5.80
CA LEU A 104 -22.80 4.97 -5.76
C LEU A 104 -24.30 5.30 -5.66
N ASN A 105 -25.12 4.64 -6.48
CA ASN A 105 -26.56 4.86 -6.57
C ASN A 105 -27.31 4.03 -5.51
N TYR A 106 -27.06 4.32 -4.22
CA TYR A 106 -27.80 3.80 -3.07
C TYR A 106 -28.20 4.97 -2.19
N ASP A 107 -29.34 4.84 -1.49
CA ASP A 107 -29.79 5.83 -0.51
C ASP A 107 -29.01 5.72 0.80
N ARG A 108 -28.53 4.52 1.11
CA ARG A 108 -27.65 4.27 2.25
C ARG A 108 -26.52 3.33 1.85
N VAL A 109 -25.31 3.69 2.25
CA VAL A 109 -24.10 2.86 2.07
C VAL A 109 -23.41 2.69 3.43
N THR A 110 -23.08 1.46 3.76
CA THR A 110 -22.25 1.13 4.93
C THR A 110 -21.07 0.28 4.48
N ILE A 111 -19.86 0.74 4.80
CA ILE A 111 -18.63 -0.01 4.53
C ILE A 111 -17.87 -0.17 5.84
N LYS A 112 -17.54 -1.40 6.19
CA LYS A 112 -16.79 -1.73 7.41
C LYS A 112 -15.62 -2.63 7.06
N TRP A 113 -14.45 -2.27 7.57
CA TRP A 113 -13.26 -3.09 7.54
C TRP A 113 -13.07 -3.78 8.89
N TYR A 114 -12.71 -5.04 8.85
CA TYR A 114 -12.47 -5.86 10.05
C TYR A 114 -11.36 -6.88 9.78
N ASP A 115 -10.90 -7.57 10.85
CA ASP A 115 -9.80 -8.54 10.80
C ASP A 115 -8.57 -8.01 10.07
N ILE A 116 -8.16 -6.78 10.43
CA ILE A 116 -6.96 -6.14 9.86
C ILE A 116 -5.74 -6.85 10.42
N GLN A 117 -5.03 -7.60 9.58
CA GLN A 117 -3.89 -8.43 9.95
C GLN A 117 -2.67 -8.13 9.09
N TYR A 118 -1.51 -8.07 9.73
CA TYR A 118 -0.24 -8.05 9.05
C TYR A 118 0.17 -9.49 8.72
N ILE A 119 0.21 -9.86 7.45
CA ILE A 119 0.41 -11.24 7.00
C ILE A 119 1.81 -11.53 6.48
N SER A 120 2.56 -10.52 6.11
CA SER A 120 3.92 -10.70 5.60
C SER A 120 4.94 -9.92 6.40
N ASP A 121 6.16 -10.45 6.45
CA ASP A 121 7.32 -9.68 6.85
C ASP A 121 7.67 -8.65 5.77
N LEU A 122 8.35 -7.57 6.19
CA LEU A 122 8.84 -6.55 5.28
C LEU A 122 10.00 -7.12 4.46
N GLU A 123 9.86 -7.16 3.14
CA GLU A 123 10.88 -7.60 2.20
C GLU A 123 11.58 -6.40 1.57
N GLN A 124 12.92 -6.37 1.68
CA GLN A 124 13.70 -5.31 1.06
C GLN A 124 13.77 -5.48 -0.45
N GLN A 125 13.45 -4.41 -1.16
CA GLN A 125 13.53 -4.31 -2.62
C GLN A 125 14.93 -3.83 -3.05
N PRO A 126 15.33 -4.03 -4.33
CA PRO A 126 16.63 -3.59 -4.84
C PRO A 126 16.88 -2.08 -4.76
N ASP A 127 15.83 -1.27 -4.69
CA ASP A 127 15.88 0.20 -4.54
C ASP A 127 16.00 0.66 -3.09
N GLY A 128 16.06 -0.27 -2.13
CA GLY A 128 16.13 0.01 -0.70
C GLY A 128 14.78 0.21 -0.01
N THR A 129 13.67 0.22 -0.76
CA THR A 129 12.31 0.23 -0.20
C THR A 129 12.00 -1.12 0.44
N PHE A 130 11.20 -1.13 1.49
CA PHE A 130 10.65 -2.37 2.03
C PHE A 130 9.17 -2.47 1.67
N VAL A 131 8.72 -3.68 1.34
CA VAL A 131 7.35 -3.98 0.94
C VAL A 131 6.77 -5.06 1.85
N GLY A 132 5.55 -4.83 2.32
CA GLY A 132 4.75 -5.80 3.07
C GLY A 132 3.30 -5.81 2.58
N VAL A 133 2.50 -6.71 3.12
CA VAL A 133 1.08 -6.86 2.77
C VAL A 133 0.23 -6.92 4.04
N ILE A 134 -0.84 -6.13 4.08
CA ILE A 134 -1.87 -6.19 5.12
C ILE A 134 -3.14 -6.74 4.49
N THR A 135 -3.68 -7.79 5.07
CA THR A 135 -4.98 -8.34 4.68
C THR A 135 -6.09 -7.75 5.54
N ILE A 136 -7.20 -7.41 4.90
CA ILE A 136 -8.43 -6.96 5.54
C ILE A 136 -9.62 -7.72 4.97
N TYR A 137 -10.71 -7.74 5.74
CA TYR A 137 -12.04 -8.06 5.23
C TYR A 137 -12.89 -6.80 5.19
N GLN A 138 -13.48 -6.53 4.03
CA GLN A 138 -14.42 -5.44 3.81
C GLN A 138 -15.83 -5.99 3.71
N ARG A 139 -16.74 -5.48 4.52
CA ARG A 139 -18.18 -5.69 4.35
C ARG A 139 -18.79 -4.44 3.75
N PHE A 140 -19.49 -4.62 2.65
CA PHE A 140 -20.29 -3.61 1.99
C PHE A 140 -21.78 -3.91 2.17
N GLU A 141 -22.55 -2.89 2.48
CA GLU A 141 -24.02 -2.93 2.51
C GLU A 141 -24.55 -1.68 1.81
N GLY A 142 -25.32 -1.87 0.75
CA GLY A 142 -26.04 -0.82 0.02
C GLY A 142 -27.54 -1.06 0.08
N THR A 143 -28.31 -0.03 0.39
CA THR A 143 -29.78 -0.10 0.45
C THR A 143 -30.39 1.05 -0.34
N SER A 144 -31.40 0.77 -1.16
CA SER A 144 -32.18 1.75 -1.90
C SER A 144 -33.59 1.86 -1.29
N ASP A 145 -34.26 3.01 -1.47
CA ASP A 145 -35.59 3.29 -0.92
C ASP A 145 -36.69 2.37 -1.50
N ASP A 146 -36.44 1.77 -2.68
CA ASP A 146 -37.30 0.75 -3.29
C ASP A 146 -37.20 -0.64 -2.64
N GLY A 147 -36.35 -0.76 -1.60
CA GLY A 147 -36.16 -1.98 -0.83
C GLY A 147 -35.11 -2.94 -1.42
N LEU A 148 -34.38 -2.56 -2.46
CA LEU A 148 -33.23 -3.34 -2.93
C LEU A 148 -32.11 -3.25 -1.90
N GLU A 149 -31.66 -4.43 -1.45
CA GLU A 149 -30.48 -4.56 -0.58
C GLU A 149 -29.40 -5.32 -1.30
N TYR A 150 -28.18 -4.80 -1.18
CA TYR A 150 -26.98 -5.51 -1.62
C TYR A 150 -25.99 -5.63 -0.46
N LYS A 151 -25.41 -6.83 -0.30
CA LYS A 151 -24.40 -7.12 0.73
C LYS A 151 -23.32 -8.01 0.14
N ASP A 152 -22.09 -7.67 0.40
CA ASP A 152 -20.94 -8.53 0.14
C ASP A 152 -19.91 -8.49 1.26
N THR A 153 -19.02 -9.47 1.21
CA THR A 153 -17.80 -9.50 1.99
C THR A 153 -16.64 -9.80 1.06
N THR A 154 -15.67 -8.89 1.02
CA THR A 154 -14.50 -8.98 0.15
C THR A 154 -13.24 -9.05 1.00
N LYS A 155 -12.39 -10.04 0.75
CA LYS A 155 -11.03 -10.10 1.26
C LYS A 155 -10.13 -9.28 0.36
N LYS A 156 -9.35 -8.37 0.93
CA LYS A 156 -8.45 -7.49 0.20
C LYS A 156 -7.05 -7.51 0.80
N ASP A 157 -6.07 -7.45 -0.07
CA ASP A 157 -4.67 -7.35 0.26
C ASP A 157 -4.17 -5.94 -0.09
N ILE A 158 -3.61 -5.26 0.89
CA ILE A 158 -3.10 -3.88 0.80
C ILE A 158 -1.58 -3.96 0.81
N THR A 159 -0.95 -3.54 -0.27
CA THR A 159 0.51 -3.39 -0.32
C THR A 159 0.92 -2.22 0.59
N VAL A 160 2.00 -2.39 1.34
CA VAL A 160 2.59 -1.35 2.19
C VAL A 160 4.01 -1.11 1.73
N PHE A 161 4.33 0.14 1.39
CA PHE A 161 5.68 0.61 1.09
C PHE A 161 6.27 1.31 2.29
N VAL A 162 7.51 0.95 2.63
CA VAL A 162 8.27 1.58 3.72
C VAL A 162 9.59 2.07 3.14
N GLN A 163 9.82 3.36 3.18
CA GLN A 163 11.00 4.00 2.63
C GLN A 163 11.65 4.93 3.64
N LYS A 164 12.97 4.96 3.63
CA LYS A 164 13.72 5.91 4.42
C LYS A 164 13.72 7.27 3.71
N LYS A 165 13.32 8.32 4.41
CA LYS A 165 13.35 9.69 3.93
C LYS A 165 14.17 10.57 4.86
N GLU A 166 14.75 11.61 4.31
CA GLU A 166 15.45 12.63 5.05
C GLU A 166 14.61 13.92 5.07
N THR A 167 14.61 14.60 6.20
CA THR A 167 14.02 15.94 6.31
C THR A 167 14.96 16.87 7.06
N GLN A 168 14.90 18.16 6.77
CA GLN A 168 15.69 19.14 7.46
C GLN A 168 14.83 19.91 8.48
N ILE A 169 15.15 19.75 9.77
CA ILE A 169 14.47 20.46 10.86
C ILE A 169 15.52 21.27 11.64
N GLY A 170 15.35 22.60 11.69
CA GLY A 170 16.26 23.48 12.43
C GLY A 170 17.72 23.39 11.96
N GLY A 171 17.97 23.16 10.66
CA GLY A 171 19.30 23.01 10.10
C GLY A 171 19.96 21.65 10.29
N ARG A 172 19.27 20.69 10.90
CA ARG A 172 19.73 19.31 11.07
C ARG A 172 18.98 18.38 10.12
N ILE A 173 19.71 17.47 9.46
CA ILE A 173 19.12 16.38 8.68
C ILE A 173 18.67 15.29 9.65
N ILE A 174 17.42 14.88 9.55
CA ILE A 174 16.81 13.83 10.35
C ILE A 174 16.24 12.78 9.41
N ASP A 175 16.66 11.53 9.61
CA ASP A 175 16.13 10.38 8.91
C ASP A 175 14.84 9.89 9.58
N PHE A 176 13.83 9.59 8.78
CA PHE A 176 12.61 8.94 9.24
C PHE A 176 12.13 7.89 8.24
N TRP A 177 11.31 6.97 8.73
CA TRP A 177 10.66 5.98 7.89
C TRP A 177 9.27 6.47 7.51
N ASP A 178 9.05 6.63 6.22
CA ASP A 178 7.76 6.95 5.65
C ASP A 178 7.04 5.65 5.26
N VAL A 179 5.77 5.54 5.62
CA VAL A 179 4.93 4.39 5.32
C VAL A 179 3.81 4.85 4.42
N LEU A 180 3.69 4.25 3.24
CA LEU A 180 2.63 4.55 2.27
C LEU A 180 1.87 3.27 1.92
N LEU A 181 0.58 3.39 1.71
CA LEU A 181 -0.25 2.32 1.16
C LEU A 181 -0.05 2.27 -0.35
N GLY A 182 0.05 1.08 -0.90
CA GLY A 182 0.09 0.82 -2.33
C GLY A 182 -1.23 0.31 -2.85
N ASP A 183 -1.14 -0.59 -3.84
CA ASP A 183 -2.31 -1.21 -4.43
C ASP A 183 -3.15 -1.96 -3.41
N ILE A 184 -4.46 -1.88 -3.59
CA ILE A 184 -5.43 -2.70 -2.87
C ILE A 184 -6.01 -3.71 -3.86
N ARG A 185 -5.66 -4.98 -3.69
CA ARG A 185 -6.08 -6.08 -4.56
C ARG A 185 -7.20 -6.88 -3.91
N VAL A 186 -8.20 -7.27 -4.71
CA VAL A 186 -9.24 -8.21 -4.28
C VAL A 186 -8.68 -9.62 -4.34
N SER A 187 -8.73 -10.35 -3.22
CA SER A 187 -8.29 -11.74 -3.12
C SER A 187 -9.48 -12.71 -3.20
N GLU A 188 -10.63 -12.33 -2.63
CA GLU A 188 -11.83 -13.18 -2.58
C GLU A 188 -13.07 -12.29 -2.37
N THR A 189 -14.21 -12.65 -2.95
CA THR A 189 -15.50 -12.00 -2.71
C THR A 189 -16.57 -13.07 -2.44
N THR A 190 -17.37 -12.85 -1.40
CA THR A 190 -18.52 -13.69 -1.01
C THR A 190 -19.76 -12.81 -0.87
N THR A 191 -20.86 -13.21 -1.50
CA THR A 191 -22.18 -12.56 -1.46
C THR A 191 -23.14 -13.31 -0.55
#